data_1b3604762c04ef73da32f13f9a384b71
#
_entry.id   1b3604762c04ef73da32f13f9a384b71
#
_cell.length_a   1.000
_cell.length_b   1.000
_cell.length_c   1.000
_cell.angle_alpha   90.00
_cell.angle_beta   90.00
_cell.angle_gamma   90.00
#
_symmetry.space_group_name_H-M   'P 1'
#
loop_
_entity.id
_entity.type
_entity.pdbx_description
1 polymer ?
#
loop_
_entity_poly.entity_id
_entity_poly.type
_entity_poly.pdbx_seq_one_letter_code
_entity_poly.pdbx_strand_id
1 'polypeptide(L)'
;MTGAFLIFRRIYLNVFKAVKQSVTTRQAAEHFGIRVGRNGMCVCPFRADKNPSMKVDRRFHCFGCQADGDVIDFVSRLEAVSPKEAALMLAQGVLHPL
;
A
#
# COMPACT_ATOMS: atom_id res chain seq x y z
N MET A 1 -29.88 -4.16 -15.09
CA MET A 1 -29.04 -4.22 -13.88
C MET A 1 -27.54 -4.22 -14.16
N THR A 2 -27.18 -4.28 -15.41
CA THR A 2 -25.78 -4.25 -15.83
C THR A 2 -25.12 -2.89 -15.59
N GLY A 3 -25.91 -1.79 -15.58
CA GLY A 3 -25.38 -0.44 -15.39
C GLY A 3 -24.76 -0.22 -14.01
N ALA A 4 -25.35 -0.76 -12.95
CA ALA A 4 -24.84 -0.61 -11.60
C ALA A 4 -23.47 -1.29 -11.44
N PHE A 5 -23.30 -2.43 -12.07
CA PHE A 5 -22.04 -3.17 -12.03
C PHE A 5 -20.92 -2.39 -12.73
N LEU A 6 -21.22 -1.80 -13.88
CA LEU A 6 -20.24 -1.00 -14.62
C LEU A 6 -19.83 0.26 -13.85
N ILE A 7 -20.78 0.93 -13.19
CA ILE A 7 -20.48 2.11 -12.37
C ILE A 7 -19.56 1.72 -11.21
N PHE A 8 -19.85 0.59 -10.56
CA PHE A 8 -19.05 0.10 -9.44
C PHE A 8 -17.61 -0.16 -9.87
N ARG A 9 -17.43 -0.76 -11.05
CA ARG A 9 -16.10 -1.03 -11.60
C ARG A 9 -15.32 0.25 -11.86
N ARG A 10 -15.98 1.30 -12.39
CA ARG A 10 -15.36 2.60 -12.61
C ARG A 10 -14.89 3.24 -11.31
N ILE A 11 -15.68 3.11 -10.25
CA ILE A 11 -15.33 3.64 -8.94
C ILE A 11 -14.04 2.99 -8.44
N TYR A 12 -13.92 1.67 -8.54
CA TYR A 12 -12.70 0.97 -8.12
C TYR A 12 -11.48 1.36 -8.94
N LEU A 13 -11.61 1.49 -10.25
CA LEU A 13 -10.48 1.91 -11.09
C LEU A 13 -10.01 3.31 -10.73
N ASN A 14 -10.95 4.23 -10.47
CA ASN A 14 -10.62 5.58 -10.05
C ASN A 14 -9.94 5.60 -8.69
N VAL A 15 -10.39 4.79 -7.75
CA VAL A 15 -9.79 4.68 -6.41
C VAL A 15 -8.37 4.17 -6.52
N PHE A 16 -8.12 3.12 -7.29
CA PHE A 16 -6.78 2.60 -7.49
C PHE A 16 -5.84 3.68 -8.03
N LYS A 17 -6.27 4.38 -9.06
CA LYS A 17 -5.46 5.41 -9.70
C LYS A 17 -5.18 6.55 -8.72
N ALA A 18 -6.21 7.01 -8.01
CA ALA A 18 -6.08 8.11 -7.06
C ALA A 18 -5.12 7.74 -5.93
N VAL A 19 -5.24 6.52 -5.39
CA VAL A 19 -4.38 6.05 -4.31
C VAL A 19 -2.93 5.98 -4.78
N LYS A 20 -2.69 5.38 -5.94
CA LYS A 20 -1.32 5.23 -6.47
C LYS A 20 -0.66 6.58 -6.73
N GLN A 21 -1.42 7.59 -7.13
CA GLN A 21 -0.89 8.91 -7.42
C GLN A 21 -0.72 9.77 -6.17
N SER A 22 -1.53 9.54 -5.14
CA SER A 22 -1.60 10.42 -3.97
C SER A 22 -0.89 9.88 -2.74
N VAL A 23 -0.72 8.55 -2.64
CA VAL A 23 -0.15 7.92 -1.46
C VAL A 23 1.11 7.16 -1.85
N THR A 24 2.22 7.46 -1.17
CA THR A 24 3.46 6.70 -1.34
C THR A 24 3.45 5.49 -0.42
N THR A 25 4.26 4.49 -0.74
CA THR A 25 4.41 3.33 0.13
C THR A 25 4.99 3.75 1.49
N ARG A 26 5.86 4.75 1.50
CA ARG A 26 6.40 5.29 2.75
C ARG A 26 5.29 5.83 3.66
N GLN A 27 4.38 6.63 3.10
CA GLN A 27 3.25 7.16 3.86
C GLN A 27 2.37 6.04 4.41
N ALA A 28 2.09 5.04 3.59
CA ALA A 28 1.30 3.89 4.02
C ALA A 28 2.00 3.12 5.13
N ALA A 29 3.30 2.87 5.00
CA ALA A 29 4.06 2.17 6.02
C ALA A 29 3.99 2.91 7.36
N GLU A 30 4.20 4.22 7.35
CA GLU A 30 4.14 5.02 8.57
C GLU A 30 2.73 5.02 9.17
N HIS A 31 1.72 5.09 8.32
CA HIS A 31 0.31 5.05 8.76
C HIS A 31 -0.01 3.75 9.50
N PHE A 32 0.54 2.64 9.05
CA PHE A 32 0.32 1.34 9.68
C PHE A 32 1.33 1.03 10.79
N GLY A 33 2.07 2.03 11.23
CA GLY A 33 2.94 1.89 12.40
C GLY A 33 4.32 1.32 12.11
N ILE A 34 4.73 1.24 10.86
CA ILE A 34 6.06 0.75 10.48
C ILE A 34 7.03 1.92 10.53
N ARG A 35 8.12 1.74 11.26
CA ARG A 35 9.15 2.78 11.37
C ARG A 35 10.02 2.78 10.12
N VAL A 36 10.08 3.91 9.45
CA VAL A 36 10.87 4.09 8.23
C VAL A 36 12.00 5.08 8.52
N GLY A 37 13.22 4.69 8.21
CA GLY A 37 14.38 5.56 8.39
C GLY A 37 14.41 6.71 7.38
N ARG A 38 15.31 7.66 7.59
CA ARG A 38 15.48 8.81 6.69
C ARG A 38 15.84 8.37 5.27
N ASN A 39 16.57 7.28 5.15
CA ASN A 39 16.98 6.72 3.86
C ASN A 39 15.87 5.91 3.18
N GLY A 40 14.67 5.85 3.77
CA GLY A 40 13.55 5.09 3.21
C GLY A 40 13.61 3.60 3.50
N MET A 41 14.50 3.17 4.38
CA MET A 41 14.65 1.75 4.71
C MET A 41 13.85 1.38 5.93
N CYS A 42 13.28 0.18 5.92
CA CYS A 42 12.56 -0.37 7.07
C CYS A 42 12.78 -1.87 7.15
N VAL A 43 12.43 -2.45 8.30
CA VAL A 43 12.43 -3.89 8.47
C VAL A 43 11.28 -4.47 7.65
N CYS A 44 11.54 -5.55 6.93
CA CYS A 44 10.52 -6.19 6.10
C CYS A 44 9.36 -6.69 6.97
N PRO A 45 8.13 -6.16 6.78
CA PRO A 45 7.00 -6.58 7.61
C PRO A 45 6.38 -7.91 7.18
N PHE A 46 6.82 -8.45 6.06
CA PHE A 46 6.27 -9.69 5.50
C PHE A 46 6.96 -10.95 6.03
N ARG A 47 8.01 -10.77 6.79
CA ARG A 47 8.74 -11.88 7.41
C ARG A 47 9.40 -11.37 8.70
N ALA A 48 9.82 -12.30 9.54
CA ALA A 48 10.51 -11.97 10.79
C ALA A 48 11.96 -11.56 10.50
N ASP A 49 12.15 -10.30 10.17
CA ASP A 49 13.47 -9.75 9.88
C ASP A 49 13.90 -8.81 11.01
N LYS A 50 15.18 -8.73 11.27
CA LYS A 50 15.72 -7.86 12.32
C LYS A 50 16.45 -6.65 11.77
N ASN A 51 16.90 -6.72 10.53
CA ASN A 51 17.68 -5.66 9.91
C ASN A 51 16.85 -4.99 8.81
N PRO A 52 17.04 -3.67 8.59
CA PRO A 52 16.36 -2.99 7.51
C PRO A 52 16.77 -3.59 6.16
N SER A 53 15.84 -4.19 5.47
CA SER A 53 16.09 -4.84 4.19
C SER A 53 15.10 -4.42 3.11
N MET A 54 14.11 -3.59 3.45
CA MET A 54 13.10 -3.13 2.52
C MET A 54 13.23 -1.62 2.34
N LYS A 55 13.24 -1.20 1.08
CA LYS A 55 13.16 0.22 0.75
C LYS A 55 11.72 0.57 0.40
N VAL A 56 11.20 1.62 1.03
CA VAL A 56 9.88 2.15 0.73
C VAL A 56 10.01 3.61 0.31
N ASP A 57 9.42 3.92 -0.83
CA ASP A 57 9.35 5.26 -1.37
C ASP A 57 7.98 5.37 -2.04
N ARG A 58 7.91 5.67 -3.31
CA ARG A 58 6.64 5.58 -4.05
C ARG A 58 6.18 4.13 -4.19
N ARG A 59 7.15 3.24 -4.41
CA ARG A 59 6.93 1.79 -4.44
C ARG A 59 7.76 1.17 -3.33
N PHE A 60 7.67 -0.13 -3.16
CA PHE A 60 8.52 -0.84 -2.21
C PHE A 60 9.32 -1.94 -2.91
N HIS A 61 10.48 -2.24 -2.34
CA HIS A 61 11.31 -3.35 -2.77
C HIS A 61 12.06 -3.89 -1.56
N CYS A 62 11.95 -5.19 -1.31
CA CYS A 62 12.69 -5.86 -0.27
C CYS A 62 13.88 -6.60 -0.86
N PHE A 63 15.07 -6.20 -0.47
CA PHE A 63 16.30 -6.84 -0.96
C PHE A 63 16.51 -8.24 -0.36
N GLY A 64 15.84 -8.53 0.74
CA GLY A 64 15.94 -9.83 1.40
C GLY A 64 15.07 -10.90 0.78
N CYS A 65 13.80 -10.61 0.54
CA CYS A 65 12.85 -11.60 0.01
C CYS A 65 12.40 -11.30 -1.42
N GLN A 66 12.91 -10.24 -2.04
CA GLN A 66 12.61 -9.84 -3.40
C GLN A 66 11.14 -9.43 -3.63
N ALA A 67 10.39 -9.20 -2.58
CA ALA A 67 9.04 -8.67 -2.69
C ALA A 67 9.09 -7.24 -3.21
N ASP A 68 8.22 -6.91 -4.16
CA ASP A 68 8.21 -5.57 -4.71
C ASP A 68 6.80 -5.25 -5.23
N GLY A 69 6.50 -3.95 -5.37
CA GLY A 69 5.19 -3.54 -5.85
C GLY A 69 4.89 -2.09 -5.52
N ASP A 70 3.63 -1.71 -5.73
CA ASP A 70 3.15 -0.37 -5.40
C ASP A 70 2.54 -0.34 -4.00
N VAL A 71 1.97 0.82 -3.63
CA VAL A 71 1.38 1.01 -2.30
C VAL A 71 0.20 0.06 -2.05
N ILE A 72 -0.58 -0.24 -3.08
CA ILE A 72 -1.71 -1.15 -2.94
C ILE A 72 -1.23 -2.58 -2.68
N ASP A 73 -0.21 -3.03 -3.41
CA ASP A 73 0.41 -4.33 -3.19
C ASP A 73 0.97 -4.44 -1.77
N PHE A 74 1.58 -3.36 -1.29
CA PHE A 74 2.15 -3.31 0.04
C PHE A 74 1.08 -3.54 1.11
N VAL A 75 -0.02 -2.78 1.06
CA VAL A 75 -1.09 -2.90 2.05
C VAL A 75 -1.82 -4.23 1.92
N SER A 76 -2.04 -4.70 0.70
CA SER A 76 -2.66 -6.00 0.45
C SER A 76 -1.90 -7.12 1.15
N ARG A 77 -0.59 -7.13 1.04
CA ARG A 77 0.25 -8.12 1.71
C ARG A 77 0.30 -7.93 3.22
N LEU A 78 0.43 -6.67 3.65
CA LEU A 78 0.57 -6.34 5.06
C LEU A 78 -0.67 -6.74 5.86
N GLU A 79 -1.84 -6.44 5.33
CA GLU A 79 -3.12 -6.68 6.01
C GLU A 79 -3.80 -7.99 5.58
N ALA A 80 -3.19 -8.73 4.65
CA ALA A 80 -3.74 -9.97 4.10
C ALA A 80 -5.15 -9.78 3.56
N VAL A 81 -5.33 -8.72 2.78
CA VAL A 81 -6.61 -8.37 2.14
C VAL A 81 -6.44 -8.31 0.63
N SER A 82 -7.55 -8.26 -0.09
CA SER A 82 -7.52 -8.11 -1.54
C SER A 82 -7.01 -6.72 -1.94
N PRO A 83 -6.50 -6.56 -3.16
CA PRO A 83 -6.11 -5.23 -3.65
C PRO A 83 -7.24 -4.20 -3.60
N LYS A 84 -8.47 -4.62 -3.84
CA LYS A 84 -9.63 -3.72 -3.73
C LYS A 84 -9.80 -3.20 -2.32
N GLU A 85 -9.73 -4.09 -1.34
CA GLU A 85 -9.84 -3.69 0.06
C GLU A 85 -8.66 -2.81 0.49
N ALA A 86 -7.45 -3.16 0.04
CA ALA A 86 -6.28 -2.35 0.34
C ALA A 86 -6.45 -0.92 -0.19
N ALA A 87 -6.93 -0.78 -1.42
CA ALA A 87 -7.17 0.54 -2.00
C ALA A 87 -8.20 1.34 -1.22
N LEU A 88 -9.28 0.68 -0.79
CA LEU A 88 -10.32 1.34 0.01
C LEU A 88 -9.79 1.74 1.38
N MET A 89 -9.01 0.90 2.02
CA MET A 89 -8.39 1.22 3.30
C MET A 89 -7.49 2.45 3.18
N LEU A 90 -6.70 2.52 2.13
CA LEU A 90 -5.81 3.66 1.89
C LEU A 90 -6.60 4.93 1.59
N ALA A 91 -7.65 4.82 0.81
CA ALA A 91 -8.50 5.98 0.49
C ALA A 91 -9.18 6.53 1.74
N GLN A 92 -9.65 5.65 2.62
CA GLN A 92 -10.35 6.05 3.84
C GLN A 92 -9.39 6.50 4.94
N GLY A 93 -8.24 5.84 5.08
CA GLY A 93 -7.30 6.08 6.16
C GLY A 93 -6.27 7.15 5.86
N VAL A 94 -5.67 7.12 4.67
CA VAL A 94 -4.55 8.00 4.34
C VAL A 94 -5.00 9.21 3.54
N LEU A 95 -5.84 9.01 2.50
CA LEU A 95 -6.34 10.13 1.68
C LEU A 95 -7.38 10.96 2.40
N HIS A 96 -8.17 10.34 3.27
CA HIS A 96 -9.22 11.02 4.02
C HIS A 96 -9.09 10.73 5.50
N PRO A 97 -8.03 11.24 6.15
CA PRO A 97 -7.85 11.02 7.59
C PRO A 97 -8.99 11.69 8.35
N LEU A 98 -9.59 10.93 9.23
CA LEU A 98 -10.66 11.45 10.09
C LEU A 98 -10.12 11.85 11.45
#